data_f5f0678dec997fe69500db77dfc51994
#
_entry.id   f5f0678dec997fe69500db77dfc51994
#
_cell.length_a   1.000
_cell.length_b   1.000
_cell.length_c   1.000
_cell.angle_alpha   90.00
_cell.angle_beta   90.00
_cell.angle_gamma   90.00
#
_symmetry.space_group_name_H-M   'P 1'
#
loop_
_entity.id
_entity.type
_entity.pdbx_description
1 polymer ?
#
loop_
_entity_poly.entity_id
_entity_poly.type
_entity_poly.pdbx_seq_one_letter_code
_entity_poly.pdbx_strand_id
1 'polypeptide(L)' 'MSFDYRKLLGKIVEKYGTQIEFAKAMELSERSLSLKLNGKVHFKQTEIVKACQLLNINTADIADYFFNYKVQ' A
#
# COMPACT_ATOMS: atom_id res chain seq x y z
N MET A 1 1.84 -16.18 7.36
CA MET A 1 2.77 -15.04 7.56
C MET A 1 2.20 -13.84 6.82
N SER A 2 2.15 -12.68 7.46
CA SER A 2 1.58 -11.49 6.85
C SER A 2 2.60 -10.35 6.82
N PHE A 3 2.39 -9.41 5.88
CA PHE A 3 3.24 -8.23 5.78
C PHE A 3 2.70 -7.12 6.69
N ASP A 4 3.61 -6.29 7.15
CA ASP A 4 3.29 -5.12 7.95
C ASP A 4 3.21 -3.91 7.02
N TYR A 5 2.02 -3.34 6.87
CA TYR A 5 1.80 -2.20 5.99
C TYR A 5 1.66 -0.87 6.72
N ARG A 6 2.09 -0.79 7.99
CA ARG A 6 1.95 0.46 8.76
C ARG A 6 2.71 1.63 8.12
N LYS A 7 3.89 1.36 7.60
CA LYS A 7 4.69 2.39 6.91
C LYS A 7 3.99 2.86 5.64
N LEU A 8 3.42 1.92 4.89
CA LEU A 8 2.64 2.24 3.70
C LEU A 8 1.40 3.06 4.05
N LEU A 9 0.68 2.68 5.09
CA LEU A 9 -0.48 3.43 5.57
C LEU A 9 -0.12 4.86 5.94
N GLY A 10 1.01 5.05 6.62
CA GLY A 10 1.50 6.39 6.95
C GLY A 10 1.74 7.24 5.72
N LYS A 11 2.32 6.63 4.69
CA LYS A 11 2.58 7.33 3.43
C LYS A 11 1.28 7.70 2.71
N ILE A 12 0.30 6.80 2.73
CA ILE A 12 -1.01 7.04 2.14
C ILE A 12 -1.69 8.24 2.82
N VAL A 13 -1.70 8.25 4.15
CA VAL A 13 -2.31 9.36 4.90
C VAL A 13 -1.57 10.67 4.63
N GLU A 14 -0.24 10.62 4.58
CA GLU A 14 0.58 11.80 4.31
C GLU A 14 0.25 12.42 2.94
N LYS A 15 0.08 11.59 1.91
CA LYS A 15 -0.10 12.07 0.53
C LYS A 15 -1.56 12.28 0.15
N TYR A 16 -2.47 11.45 0.63
CA TYR A 16 -3.86 11.43 0.18
C TYR A 16 -4.86 11.73 1.29
N GLY A 17 -4.44 11.72 2.53
CA GLY A 17 -5.30 12.01 3.67
C GLY A 17 -6.10 10.80 4.14
N THR A 18 -6.72 10.06 3.22
CA THR A 18 -7.56 8.92 3.56
C THR A 18 -7.29 7.75 2.60
N GLN A 19 -7.65 6.54 3.04
CA GLN A 19 -7.60 5.36 2.17
C GLN A 19 -8.55 5.47 1.00
N ILE A 20 -9.71 6.12 1.19
CA ILE A 20 -10.71 6.29 0.14
C ILE A 20 -10.11 7.05 -1.02
N GLU A 21 -9.42 8.16 -0.75
CA GLU A 21 -8.81 8.99 -1.79
C GLU A 21 -7.67 8.25 -2.50
N PHE A 22 -6.90 7.48 -1.76
CA PHE A 22 -5.84 6.67 -2.38
C PHE A 22 -6.43 5.55 -3.24
N ALA A 23 -7.52 4.91 -2.78
CA ALA A 23 -8.19 3.89 -3.57
C ALA A 23 -8.67 4.44 -4.91
N LYS A 24 -9.23 5.65 -4.92
CA LYS A 24 -9.63 6.32 -6.16
C LYS A 24 -8.44 6.51 -7.10
N ALA A 25 -7.31 6.98 -6.58
CA ALA A 25 -6.11 7.19 -7.39
C ALA A 25 -5.57 5.87 -7.94
N MET A 26 -5.70 4.79 -7.18
CA MET A 26 -5.30 3.44 -7.59
C MET A 26 -6.30 2.77 -8.54
N GLU A 27 -7.48 3.37 -8.70
CA GLU A 27 -8.58 2.79 -9.45
C GLU A 27 -9.05 1.47 -8.84
N LEU A 28 -9.01 1.39 -7.53
CA LEU A 28 -9.50 0.25 -6.74
C LEU A 28 -10.71 0.69 -5.92
N SER A 29 -11.56 -0.27 -5.60
CA SER A 29 -12.60 0.00 -4.61
C SER A 29 -11.96 0.14 -3.23
N GLU A 30 -12.62 0.88 -2.33
CA GLU A 30 -12.16 1.01 -0.96
C GLU A 30 -12.01 -0.36 -0.30
N ARG A 31 -12.98 -1.26 -0.56
CA ARG A 31 -12.96 -2.62 -0.01
C ARG A 31 -11.73 -3.39 -0.50
N SER A 32 -11.43 -3.32 -1.79
CA SER A 32 -10.25 -4.02 -2.34
C SER A 32 -8.96 -3.52 -1.70
N LEU A 33 -8.82 -2.21 -1.58
CA LEU A 33 -7.64 -1.63 -0.97
C LEU A 33 -7.52 -2.06 0.49
N SER A 34 -8.63 -2.01 1.23
CA SER A 34 -8.65 -2.40 2.64
C SER A 34 -8.22 -3.86 2.82
N LEU A 35 -8.73 -4.75 1.97
CA LEU A 35 -8.36 -6.17 2.02
C LEU A 35 -6.85 -6.36 1.79
N LYS A 36 -6.29 -5.61 0.86
CA LYS A 36 -4.85 -5.67 0.57
C LYS A 36 -4.01 -5.14 1.72
N LEU A 37 -4.42 -4.02 2.30
CA LEU A 37 -3.71 -3.41 3.43
C LEU A 37 -3.81 -4.25 4.70
N ASN A 38 -4.85 -5.08 4.82
CA ASN A 38 -5.01 -5.98 5.96
C ASN A 38 -4.41 -7.38 5.71
N GLY A 39 -3.74 -7.56 4.58
CA GLY A 39 -3.07 -8.82 4.28
C GLY A 39 -3.99 -9.95 3.84
N LYS A 40 -5.26 -9.65 3.57
CA LYS A 40 -6.24 -10.67 3.14
C LYS A 40 -6.10 -11.00 1.66
N VAL A 41 -5.68 -10.03 0.86
CA VAL A 41 -5.47 -10.18 -0.57
C VAL A 41 -4.11 -9.58 -0.89
N HIS A 42 -3.35 -10.23 -1.76
CA HIS A 42 -2.02 -9.72 -2.13
C HIS A 42 -2.13 -8.53 -3.09
N PHE A 43 -1.17 -7.61 -2.98
CA PHE A 43 -1.00 -6.58 -4.00
C PHE A 43 -0.46 -7.23 -5.27
N LYS A 44 -1.04 -6.87 -6.39
CA LYS A 44 -0.49 -7.26 -7.69
C LYS A 44 0.77 -6.46 -7.97
N GLN A 45 1.68 -7.04 -8.74
CA GLN A 45 2.93 -6.36 -9.08
C GLN A 45 2.68 -4.99 -9.73
N THR A 46 1.71 -4.91 -10.64
CA THR A 46 1.34 -3.66 -11.30
C THR A 46 0.78 -2.63 -10.31
N GLU A 47 0.07 -3.10 -9.30
CA GLU A 47 -0.46 -2.23 -8.24
C GLU A 47 0.66 -1.67 -7.37
N ILE A 48 1.67 -2.48 -7.08
CA ILE A 48 2.84 -2.02 -6.31
C ILE A 48 3.56 -0.91 -7.08
N VAL A 49 3.79 -1.11 -8.36
CA VAL A 49 4.44 -0.10 -9.21
C VAL A 49 3.63 1.19 -9.24
N LYS A 50 2.32 1.08 -9.45
CA LYS A 50 1.43 2.25 -9.47
C LYS A 50 1.43 3.00 -8.14
N ALA A 51 1.35 2.26 -7.03
CA ALA A 51 1.39 2.85 -5.71
C ALA A 51 2.70 3.60 -5.46
N CYS A 52 3.82 3.03 -5.86
CA CYS A 52 5.11 3.70 -5.72
C CYS A 52 5.17 5.00 -6.51
N GLN A 53 4.61 5.02 -7.72
CA GLN A 53 4.54 6.22 -8.51
C GLN A 53 3.67 7.28 -7.85
N LEU A 54 2.49 6.89 -7.38
CA LEU A 54 1.54 7.82 -6.75
C LEU A 54 2.06 8.38 -5.43
N LEU A 55 2.80 7.58 -4.67
CA LEU A 55 3.29 7.95 -3.35
C LEU A 55 4.73 8.47 -3.37
N ASN A 56 5.34 8.55 -4.55
CA ASN A 56 6.75 8.96 -4.71
C ASN A 56 7.69 8.08 -3.88
N ILE A 57 7.43 6.78 -3.86
CA ILE A 57 8.29 5.81 -3.18
C ILE A 57 9.40 5.41 -4.17
N ASN A 58 10.63 5.56 -3.75
CA ASN A 58 11.79 5.14 -4.53
C ASN A 58 11.78 3.61 -4.64
N THR A 59 12.16 3.08 -5.81
CA THR A 59 12.25 1.64 -6.01
C THR A 59 13.16 0.96 -5.00
N ALA A 60 14.19 1.66 -4.52
CA ALA A 60 15.09 1.13 -3.49
C ALA A 60 14.36 0.87 -2.17
N ASP A 61 13.22 1.52 -1.94
CA ASP A 61 12.48 1.43 -0.68
C ASP A 61 11.24 0.55 -0.77
N ILE A 62 10.98 -0.09 -1.91
CA ILE A 62 9.78 -0.92 -2.11
C ILE A 62 9.65 -1.97 -1.00
N ALA A 63 10.75 -2.65 -0.66
CA ALA A 63 10.73 -3.71 0.34
C ALA A 63 10.26 -3.19 1.71
N ASP A 64 10.64 -1.97 2.08
CA ASP A 64 10.25 -1.40 3.37
C ASP A 64 8.75 -1.14 3.46
N TYR A 65 8.12 -0.84 2.33
CA TYR A 65 6.69 -0.52 2.30
C TYR A 65 5.81 -1.73 2.03
N PHE A 66 6.26 -2.66 1.19
CA PHE A 66 5.41 -3.74 0.70
C PHE A 66 5.83 -5.13 1.15
N PHE A 67 7.05 -5.31 1.62
CA PHE A 67 7.58 -6.64 1.96
C PHE A 67 8.14 -6.69 3.38
N ASN A 68 7.64 -5.83 4.24
CA ASN A 68 8.05 -5.79 5.64
C ASN A 68 7.20 -6.79 6.43
N TYR A 69 7.84 -7.84 6.94
CA TYR A 69 7.12 -8.88 7.69
C TYR A 69 6.74 -8.38 9.07
N LYS A 70 5.57 -8.81 9.53
CA LYS A 70 5.18 -8.57 10.91
C LYS A 70 6.08 -9.35 11.85
N VAL A 71 6.58 -8.65 12.85
CA VAL A 71 7.35 -9.25 13.93
C VAL A 71 6.40 -9.47 15.10
N GLN A 72 6.40 -10.67 15.62
CA GLN A 72 5.56 -11.00 16.77
C GLN A 72 6.35 -10.94 18.06
#